data_e5b349d7bd3cd0b69ea4d3c69731e84e
#
_entry.id   e5b349d7bd3cd0b69ea4d3c69731e84e
#
_cell.length_a   1.000
_cell.length_b   1.000
_cell.length_c   1.000
_cell.angle_alpha   90.00
_cell.angle_beta   90.00
_cell.angle_gamma   90.00
#
_symmetry.space_group_name_H-M   'P 1'
#
loop_
_entity.id
_entity.type
_entity.pdbx_description
1 polymer ?
#
loop_
_entity_poly.entity_id
_entity_poly.type
_entity_poly.pdbx_seq_one_letter_code
_entity_poly.pdbx_strand_id
1 'polypeptide(L)'
;IRRQRQMCIRDSSTVFASLVAAVVCLAVGLLLLLSELITPLRGMMMWQSFSNFGSWMTFGAWIVFAALVVFALEAIVVWEKTAGALAKRIKGFDGYAPKLARALGVVSCVLGFCVAVYTGILLMSAPGVPLWNTLLLPCLFTVSALDTGVALVEVIALANRKKAALSKETNRILEYAVVALVVLELAVLAL
;
A
#
# COMPACT_ATOMS: atom_id res chain seq x y z
N ILE A 1 25.88 19.54 1.58
CA ILE A 1 24.60 19.92 2.22
C ILE A 1 23.53 20.24 1.18
N ARG A 2 23.78 21.04 0.13
CA ARG A 2 22.78 21.33 -0.93
C ARG A 2 22.38 20.09 -1.75
N ARG A 3 23.32 19.21 -2.11
CA ARG A 3 23.03 17.96 -2.83
C ARG A 3 22.20 16.97 -2.00
N GLN A 4 22.50 16.82 -0.72
CA GLN A 4 21.72 15.95 0.19
C GLN A 4 20.30 16.47 0.40
N ARG A 5 20.11 17.78 0.52
CA ARG A 5 18.76 18.38 0.62
C ARG A 5 17.94 18.18 -0.66
N GLN A 6 18.57 18.31 -1.84
CA GLN A 6 17.89 18.08 -3.12
C GLN A 6 17.54 16.59 -3.34
N MET A 7 18.37 15.65 -2.89
CA MET A 7 18.02 14.24 -2.90
C MET A 7 16.81 13.93 -2.00
N CYS A 8 16.81 14.45 -0.77
CA CYS A 8 15.72 14.21 0.18
C CYS A 8 14.37 14.78 -0.31
N ILE A 9 14.37 15.95 -0.95
CA ILE A 9 13.17 16.56 -1.53
C ILE A 9 12.68 15.80 -2.76
N ARG A 10 13.58 15.23 -3.54
CA ARG A 10 13.26 14.44 -4.75
C ARG A 10 12.64 13.10 -4.41
N ASP A 11 13.16 12.42 -3.39
CA ASP A 11 12.61 11.15 -2.92
C ASP A 11 11.22 11.36 -2.30
N SER A 12 11.00 12.46 -1.57
CA SER A 12 9.72 12.84 -1.00
C SER A 12 8.60 12.98 -2.04
N SER A 13 8.89 13.55 -3.22
CA SER A 13 7.89 13.70 -4.29
C SER A 13 7.45 12.37 -4.89
N THR A 14 8.37 11.43 -5.06
CA THR A 14 8.06 10.09 -5.58
C THR A 14 7.29 9.28 -4.54
N VAL A 15 7.72 9.32 -3.27
CA VAL A 15 7.02 8.66 -2.16
C VAL A 15 5.58 9.20 -2.02
N PHE A 16 5.41 10.53 -2.09
CA PHE A 16 4.08 11.13 -2.04
C PHE A 16 3.19 10.66 -3.21
N ALA A 17 3.71 10.66 -4.44
CA ALA A 17 2.95 10.21 -5.60
C ALA A 17 2.57 8.73 -5.49
N SER A 18 3.46 7.88 -4.99
CA SER A 18 3.20 6.46 -4.74
C SER A 18 2.14 6.25 -3.66
N LEU A 19 2.19 7.02 -2.57
CA LEU A 19 1.18 6.97 -1.51
C LEU A 19 -0.20 7.42 -2.01
N VAL A 20 -0.27 8.49 -2.78
CA VAL A 20 -1.52 8.95 -3.39
C VAL A 20 -2.08 7.87 -4.33
N ALA A 21 -1.23 7.28 -5.18
CA ALA A 21 -1.63 6.19 -6.05
C ALA A 21 -2.16 4.98 -5.24
N ALA A 22 -1.48 4.60 -4.15
CA ALA A 22 -1.92 3.52 -3.28
C ALA A 22 -3.29 3.80 -2.64
N VAL A 23 -3.51 5.01 -2.11
CA VAL A 23 -4.80 5.42 -1.54
C VAL A 23 -5.90 5.40 -2.59
N VAL A 24 -5.64 5.91 -3.79
CA VAL A 24 -6.62 5.92 -4.90
C VAL A 24 -6.94 4.49 -5.35
N CYS A 25 -5.93 3.64 -5.56
CA CYS A 25 -6.15 2.24 -5.93
C CYS A 25 -6.95 1.49 -4.86
N LEU A 26 -6.65 1.72 -3.59
CA LEU A 26 -7.35 1.09 -2.47
C LEU A 26 -8.80 1.56 -2.38
N ALA A 27 -9.06 2.86 -2.57
CA ALA A 27 -10.41 3.43 -2.59
C ALA A 27 -11.22 2.91 -3.79
N VAL A 28 -10.62 2.89 -4.98
CA VAL A 28 -11.26 2.34 -6.19
C VAL A 28 -11.55 0.85 -6.03
N GLY A 29 -10.62 0.07 -5.49
CA GLY A 29 -10.81 -1.35 -5.19
C GLY A 29 -11.98 -1.58 -4.24
N LEU A 30 -12.09 -0.78 -3.17
CA LEU A 30 -13.25 -0.83 -2.26
C LEU A 30 -14.56 -0.49 -2.95
N LEU A 31 -14.58 0.53 -3.81
CA LEU A 31 -15.77 0.91 -4.57
C LEU A 31 -16.19 -0.18 -5.55
N LEU A 32 -15.23 -0.83 -6.22
CA LEU A 32 -15.50 -1.96 -7.10
C LEU A 32 -16.08 -3.16 -6.33
N LEU A 33 -15.51 -3.49 -5.17
CA LEU A 33 -16.06 -4.53 -4.30
C LEU A 33 -17.48 -4.21 -3.85
N LEU A 34 -17.79 -2.95 -3.54
CA LEU A 34 -19.16 -2.52 -3.20
C LEU A 34 -20.11 -2.63 -4.39
N SER A 35 -19.64 -2.36 -5.61
CA SER A 35 -20.46 -2.41 -6.83
C SER A 35 -20.84 -3.86 -7.21
N GLU A 36 -20.03 -4.84 -6.84
CA GLU A 36 -20.31 -6.26 -7.09
C GLU A 36 -21.30 -6.87 -6.09
N LEU A 37 -21.62 -6.18 -4.99
CA LEU A 37 -22.65 -6.64 -4.07
C LEU A 37 -24.03 -6.60 -4.73
N ILE A 38 -24.77 -7.72 -4.68
CA ILE A 38 -26.13 -7.86 -5.23
C ILE A 38 -27.09 -6.79 -4.67
N THR A 39 -26.79 -6.25 -3.49
CA THR A 39 -27.53 -5.16 -2.86
C THR A 39 -26.55 -4.10 -2.33
N PRO A 40 -26.11 -3.13 -3.17
CA PRO A 40 -25.10 -2.13 -2.77
C PRO A 40 -25.55 -1.26 -1.58
N LEU A 41 -26.86 -1.04 -1.43
CA LEU A 41 -27.43 -0.32 -0.28
C LEU A 41 -27.25 -1.07 1.05
N ARG A 42 -27.22 -2.40 1.04
CA ARG A 42 -26.85 -3.20 2.22
C ARG A 42 -25.35 -3.15 2.51
N GLY A 43 -24.51 -2.85 1.52
CA GLY A 43 -23.10 -2.56 1.72
C GLY A 43 -22.87 -1.34 2.62
N MET A 44 -23.79 -0.36 2.63
CA MET A 44 -23.74 0.76 3.58
C MET A 44 -24.04 0.31 5.04
N MET A 45 -24.70 -0.84 5.23
CA MET A 45 -24.85 -1.48 6.54
C MET A 45 -23.61 -2.28 6.98
N MET A 46 -22.50 -2.26 6.22
CA MET A 46 -21.20 -2.82 6.66
C MET A 46 -20.72 -2.20 7.97
N TRP A 47 -21.26 -1.04 8.36
CA TRP A 47 -21.07 -0.49 9.71
C TRP A 47 -21.46 -1.50 10.82
N GLN A 48 -22.46 -2.32 10.60
CA GLN A 48 -22.82 -3.41 11.52
C GLN A 48 -21.85 -4.59 11.46
N SER A 49 -21.14 -4.77 10.35
CA SER A 49 -20.10 -5.80 10.19
C SER A 49 -18.89 -5.54 11.09
N PHE A 50 -18.61 -4.27 11.44
CA PHE A 50 -17.52 -3.91 12.36
C PHE A 50 -17.73 -4.41 13.80
N SER A 51 -18.95 -4.79 14.18
CA SER A 51 -19.29 -5.27 15.52
C SER A 51 -19.24 -6.80 15.67
N ASN A 52 -19.18 -7.54 14.56
CA ASN A 52 -19.20 -9.00 14.61
C ASN A 52 -17.79 -9.60 14.47
N PHE A 53 -17.04 -9.63 15.55
CA PHE A 53 -15.66 -10.14 15.62
C PHE A 53 -15.49 -11.64 15.31
N GLY A 54 -16.56 -12.37 15.06
CA GLY A 54 -16.52 -13.78 14.64
C GLY A 54 -16.38 -14.00 13.13
N SER A 55 -16.38 -12.94 12.34
CA SER A 55 -16.31 -13.02 10.87
C SER A 55 -14.94 -12.60 10.33
N TRP A 56 -14.35 -13.40 9.44
CA TRP A 56 -13.13 -13.05 8.72
C TRP A 56 -13.26 -11.73 7.94
N MET A 57 -14.46 -11.42 7.43
CA MET A 57 -14.72 -10.14 6.74
C MET A 57 -14.51 -8.92 7.64
N THR A 58 -14.83 -9.04 8.93
CA THR A 58 -14.66 -7.95 9.90
C THR A 58 -13.20 -7.62 10.11
N PHE A 59 -12.35 -8.64 10.26
CA PHE A 59 -10.89 -8.43 10.40
C PHE A 59 -10.33 -7.71 9.19
N GLY A 60 -10.73 -8.11 7.98
CA GLY A 60 -10.29 -7.46 6.77
C GLY A 60 -10.73 -6.00 6.66
N ALA A 61 -11.98 -5.72 6.99
CA ALA A 61 -12.50 -4.36 7.00
C ALA A 61 -11.70 -3.45 7.94
N TRP A 62 -11.34 -3.94 9.13
CA TRP A 62 -10.50 -3.20 10.07
C TRP A 62 -9.07 -2.98 9.55
N ILE A 63 -8.45 -4.02 8.97
CA ILE A 63 -7.08 -3.92 8.41
C ILE A 63 -7.05 -2.91 7.26
N VAL A 64 -8.01 -2.99 6.33
CA VAL A 64 -8.09 -2.08 5.19
C VAL A 64 -8.38 -0.65 5.64
N PHE A 65 -9.30 -0.46 6.60
CA PHE A 65 -9.57 0.85 7.16
C PHE A 65 -8.35 1.46 7.84
N ALA A 66 -7.65 0.66 8.67
CA ALA A 66 -6.40 1.09 9.31
C ALA A 66 -5.32 1.45 8.27
N ALA A 67 -5.16 0.64 7.22
CA ALA A 67 -4.23 0.90 6.13
C ALA A 67 -4.56 2.22 5.42
N LEU A 68 -5.82 2.47 5.10
CA LEU A 68 -6.28 3.69 4.44
C LEU A 68 -5.99 4.94 5.31
N VAL A 69 -6.27 4.87 6.59
CA VAL A 69 -6.00 5.97 7.54
C VAL A 69 -4.49 6.22 7.64
N VAL A 70 -3.69 5.18 7.80
CA VAL A 70 -2.22 5.31 7.96
C VAL A 70 -1.59 5.85 6.67
N PHE A 71 -1.98 5.36 5.50
CA PHE A 71 -1.48 5.86 4.22
C PHE A 71 -1.86 7.32 3.98
N ALA A 72 -3.09 7.72 4.36
CA ALA A 72 -3.52 9.11 4.27
C ALA A 72 -2.71 10.00 5.23
N LEU A 73 -2.48 9.57 6.47
CA LEU A 73 -1.65 10.30 7.43
C LEU A 73 -0.20 10.43 6.95
N GLU A 74 0.37 9.36 6.42
CA GLU A 74 1.72 9.37 5.87
C GLU A 74 1.81 10.33 4.68
N ALA A 75 0.83 10.31 3.76
CA ALA A 75 0.77 11.25 2.64
C ALA A 75 0.72 12.72 3.12
N ILE A 76 -0.03 13.02 4.18
CA ILE A 76 -0.11 14.35 4.79
C ILE A 76 1.24 14.77 5.39
N VAL A 77 1.95 13.88 6.05
CA VAL A 77 3.25 14.16 6.68
C VAL A 77 4.35 14.32 5.64
N VAL A 78 4.31 13.55 4.56
CA VAL A 78 5.31 13.57 3.48
C VAL A 78 5.11 14.77 2.54
N TRP A 79 3.89 15.27 2.40
CA TRP A 79 3.62 16.41 1.51
C TRP A 79 4.20 17.71 2.05
N GLU A 80 5.09 18.34 1.30
CA GLU A 80 5.82 19.56 1.73
C GLU A 80 4.90 20.72 2.16
N LYS A 81 3.77 20.90 1.45
CA LYS A 81 2.83 22.00 1.77
C LYS A 81 2.14 21.78 3.10
N THR A 82 1.70 20.55 3.38
CA THR A 82 1.04 20.21 4.65
C THR A 82 2.03 20.08 5.79
N ALA A 83 3.21 19.51 5.54
CA ALA A 83 4.29 19.47 6.51
C ALA A 83 4.70 20.88 6.96
N GLY A 84 4.82 21.84 6.02
CA GLY A 84 5.10 23.24 6.32
C GLY A 84 3.97 23.96 7.08
N ALA A 85 2.70 23.63 6.79
CA ALA A 85 1.56 24.15 7.53
C ALA A 85 1.50 23.58 8.96
N LEU A 86 1.81 22.28 9.11
CA LEU A 86 1.86 21.59 10.39
C LEU A 86 3.02 22.10 11.26
N ALA A 87 4.18 22.34 10.65
CA ALA A 87 5.35 22.93 11.35
C ALA A 87 5.07 24.32 11.90
N LYS A 88 4.26 25.12 11.20
CA LYS A 88 3.83 26.45 11.71
C LYS A 88 2.84 26.36 12.87
N ARG A 89 2.06 25.28 12.95
CA ARG A 89 1.01 25.12 13.94
C ARG A 89 1.47 24.37 15.19
N ILE A 90 2.46 23.48 15.04
CA ILE A 90 3.00 22.66 16.14
C ILE A 90 4.47 23.04 16.34
N LYS A 91 4.77 23.74 17.43
CA LYS A 91 6.15 24.08 17.80
C LYS A 91 6.98 22.81 18.02
N GLY A 92 8.07 22.66 17.27
CA GLY A 92 8.95 21.49 17.38
C GLY A 92 8.67 20.35 16.41
N PHE A 93 7.67 20.46 15.52
CA PHE A 93 7.33 19.44 14.53
C PHE A 93 8.50 19.05 13.62
N ASP A 94 9.33 20.01 13.22
CA ASP A 94 10.51 19.79 12.34
C ASP A 94 11.51 18.79 12.93
N GLY A 95 11.62 18.70 14.25
CA GLY A 95 12.50 17.72 14.92
C GLY A 95 11.94 16.30 14.93
N TYR A 96 10.63 16.14 14.96
CA TYR A 96 9.94 14.84 15.02
C TYR A 96 9.46 14.34 13.66
N ALA A 97 9.26 15.22 12.70
CA ALA A 97 8.74 14.88 11.37
C ALA A 97 9.47 13.71 10.67
N PRO A 98 10.83 13.67 10.63
CA PRO A 98 11.53 12.58 9.97
C PRO A 98 11.41 11.25 10.71
N LYS A 99 11.29 11.27 12.04
CA LYS A 99 11.07 10.06 12.85
C LYS A 99 9.65 9.56 12.67
N LEU A 100 8.67 10.46 12.65
CA LEU A 100 7.27 10.14 12.44
C LEU A 100 7.04 9.57 11.03
N ALA A 101 7.60 10.18 9.99
CA ALA A 101 7.52 9.67 8.62
C ALA A 101 8.11 8.27 8.50
N ARG A 102 9.25 8.00 9.15
CA ARG A 102 9.85 6.66 9.15
C ARG A 102 8.99 5.65 9.90
N ALA A 103 8.44 6.01 11.06
CA ALA A 103 7.56 5.13 11.84
C ALA A 103 6.27 4.82 11.06
N LEU A 104 5.63 5.83 10.45
CA LEU A 104 4.47 5.65 9.59
C LEU A 104 4.80 4.76 8.38
N GLY A 105 5.94 4.96 7.73
CA GLY A 105 6.38 4.13 6.60
C GLY A 105 6.54 2.66 6.95
N VAL A 106 7.09 2.35 8.14
CA VAL A 106 7.19 0.96 8.62
C VAL A 106 5.80 0.39 8.88
N VAL A 107 4.92 1.14 9.53
CA VAL A 107 3.53 0.70 9.80
C VAL A 107 2.76 0.52 8.49
N SER A 108 2.91 1.42 7.54
CA SER A 108 2.31 1.32 6.20
C SER A 108 2.76 0.06 5.46
N CYS A 109 4.05 -0.26 5.53
CA CYS A 109 4.60 -1.48 4.93
C CYS A 109 3.98 -2.75 5.53
N VAL A 110 3.91 -2.81 6.86
CA VAL A 110 3.28 -3.94 7.58
C VAL A 110 1.81 -4.07 7.25
N LEU A 111 1.07 -2.96 7.28
CA LEU A 111 -0.37 -2.97 6.95
C LEU A 111 -0.62 -3.35 5.50
N GLY A 112 0.18 -2.84 4.55
CA GLY A 112 0.09 -3.22 3.14
C GLY A 112 0.32 -4.71 2.92
N PHE A 113 1.32 -5.28 3.59
CA PHE A 113 1.56 -6.73 3.58
C PHE A 113 0.40 -7.52 4.19
N CYS A 114 -0.15 -7.06 5.32
CA CYS A 114 -1.33 -7.68 5.94
C CYS A 114 -2.55 -7.67 5.01
N VAL A 115 -2.79 -6.56 4.29
CA VAL A 115 -3.87 -6.48 3.30
C VAL A 115 -3.66 -7.50 2.18
N ALA A 116 -2.44 -7.62 1.64
CA ALA A 116 -2.13 -8.57 0.57
C ALA A 116 -2.36 -10.03 1.00
N VAL A 117 -1.87 -10.40 2.19
CA VAL A 117 -2.06 -11.75 2.75
C VAL A 117 -3.53 -12.02 3.04
N TYR A 118 -4.23 -11.04 3.63
CA TYR A 118 -5.64 -11.17 3.98
C TYR A 118 -6.52 -11.41 2.75
N THR A 119 -6.28 -10.70 1.63
CA THR A 119 -7.05 -10.91 0.39
C THR A 119 -6.90 -12.33 -0.13
N GLY A 120 -5.70 -12.89 -0.08
CA GLY A 120 -5.44 -14.29 -0.44
C GLY A 120 -6.15 -15.29 0.49
N ILE A 121 -6.14 -15.05 1.81
CA ILE A 121 -6.82 -15.91 2.79
C ILE A 121 -8.34 -15.84 2.60
N LEU A 122 -8.88 -14.67 2.33
CA LEU A 122 -10.31 -14.49 2.09
C LEU A 122 -10.75 -15.31 0.86
N LEU A 123 -9.96 -15.30 -0.20
CA LEU A 123 -10.26 -16.06 -1.41
C LEU A 123 -10.14 -17.56 -1.18
N MET A 124 -9.15 -18.01 -0.40
CA MET A 124 -9.01 -19.41 0.00
C MET A 124 -10.21 -19.90 0.83
N SER A 125 -10.84 -19.04 1.62
CA SER A 125 -11.98 -19.38 2.47
C SER A 125 -13.32 -19.46 1.71
N ALA A 126 -13.35 -19.17 0.40
CA ALA A 126 -14.55 -19.21 -0.41
C ALA A 126 -14.93 -20.68 -0.75
N PRO A 127 -16.08 -21.20 -0.28
CA PRO A 127 -16.41 -22.63 -0.36
C PRO A 127 -16.83 -23.12 -1.76
N GLY A 128 -16.84 -22.25 -2.75
CA GLY A 128 -17.40 -22.56 -4.09
C GLY A 128 -16.44 -23.20 -5.09
N VAL A 129 -15.12 -23.12 -4.88
CA VAL A 129 -14.12 -23.56 -5.88
C VAL A 129 -13.05 -24.40 -5.19
N PRO A 130 -13.01 -25.74 -5.43
CA PRO A 130 -12.02 -26.62 -4.80
C PRO A 130 -10.57 -26.24 -5.10
N LEU A 131 -10.34 -25.63 -6.25
CA LEU A 131 -9.00 -25.19 -6.72
C LEU A 131 -8.44 -24.03 -5.84
N TRP A 132 -9.30 -23.28 -5.16
CA TRP A 132 -8.91 -22.15 -4.33
C TRP A 132 -8.56 -22.55 -2.89
N ASN A 133 -8.92 -23.76 -2.49
CA ASN A 133 -8.65 -24.26 -1.13
C ASN A 133 -7.22 -24.80 -0.99
N THR A 134 -6.24 -24.08 -1.53
CA THR A 134 -4.82 -24.38 -1.43
C THR A 134 -4.05 -23.23 -0.80
N LEU A 135 -3.05 -23.57 0.03
CA LEU A 135 -2.17 -22.59 0.66
C LEU A 135 -1.33 -21.80 -0.37
N LEU A 136 -1.23 -22.30 -1.60
CA LEU A 136 -0.53 -21.65 -2.71
C LEU A 136 -1.21 -20.35 -3.12
N LEU A 137 -2.54 -20.25 -2.97
CA LEU A 137 -3.30 -19.07 -3.38
C LEU A 137 -2.95 -17.81 -2.58
N PRO A 138 -2.93 -17.82 -1.22
CA PRO A 138 -2.44 -16.69 -0.45
C PRO A 138 -0.99 -16.32 -0.75
N CYS A 139 -0.12 -17.30 -0.99
CA CYS A 139 1.26 -17.05 -1.38
C CYS A 139 1.34 -16.35 -2.74
N LEU A 140 0.61 -16.84 -3.74
CA LEU A 140 0.55 -16.25 -5.08
C LEU A 140 0.05 -14.80 -5.02
N PHE A 141 -1.06 -14.55 -4.33
CA PHE A 141 -1.63 -13.22 -4.18
C PHE A 141 -0.66 -12.24 -3.50
N THR A 142 0.05 -12.71 -2.47
CA THR A 142 1.01 -11.87 -1.75
C THR A 142 2.19 -11.51 -2.64
N VAL A 143 2.74 -12.47 -3.37
CA VAL A 143 3.89 -12.25 -4.28
C VAL A 143 3.47 -11.33 -5.43
N SER A 144 2.31 -11.58 -6.05
CA SER A 144 1.77 -10.76 -7.14
C SER A 144 1.46 -9.33 -6.70
N ALA A 145 0.94 -9.14 -5.49
CA ALA A 145 0.70 -7.81 -4.92
C ALA A 145 2.02 -7.04 -4.69
N LEU A 146 3.07 -7.72 -4.23
CA LEU A 146 4.40 -7.12 -4.06
C LEU A 146 5.00 -6.74 -5.41
N ASP A 147 4.93 -7.62 -6.40
CA ASP A 147 5.45 -7.38 -7.74
C ASP A 147 4.76 -6.19 -8.40
N THR A 148 3.43 -6.18 -8.41
CA THR A 148 2.63 -5.07 -8.94
C THR A 148 2.92 -3.76 -8.20
N GLY A 149 3.11 -3.82 -6.89
CA GLY A 149 3.45 -2.65 -6.06
C GLY A 149 4.81 -2.06 -6.42
N VAL A 150 5.83 -2.89 -6.58
CA VAL A 150 7.19 -2.46 -6.98
C VAL A 150 7.17 -1.91 -8.41
N ALA A 151 6.50 -2.58 -9.35
CA ALA A 151 6.35 -2.11 -10.72
C ALA A 151 5.63 -0.75 -10.80
N LEU A 152 4.60 -0.54 -9.99
CA LEU A 152 3.89 0.74 -9.91
C LEU A 152 4.82 1.88 -9.44
N VAL A 153 5.63 1.62 -8.41
CA VAL A 153 6.63 2.60 -7.92
C VAL A 153 7.64 2.94 -9.02
N GLU A 154 8.08 1.94 -9.79
CA GLU A 154 9.01 2.13 -10.90
C GLU A 154 8.40 2.98 -12.02
N VAL A 155 7.16 2.72 -12.41
CA VAL A 155 6.42 3.53 -13.39
C VAL A 155 6.27 4.98 -12.93
N ILE A 156 5.91 5.19 -11.65
CA ILE A 156 5.79 6.54 -11.07
C ILE A 156 7.16 7.24 -11.07
N ALA A 157 8.22 6.54 -10.73
CA ALA A 157 9.58 7.06 -10.75
C ALA A 157 10.03 7.46 -12.16
N LEU A 158 9.71 6.63 -13.16
CA LEU A 158 9.96 6.94 -14.58
C LEU A 158 9.15 8.13 -15.06
N ALA A 159 7.88 8.22 -14.71
CA ALA A 159 7.01 9.35 -15.06
C ALA A 159 7.51 10.66 -14.44
N ASN A 160 8.02 10.61 -13.21
CA ASN A 160 8.60 11.75 -12.50
C ASN A 160 10.09 12.01 -12.84
N ARG A 161 10.68 11.28 -13.78
CA ARG A 161 12.12 11.30 -14.09
C ARG A 161 12.66 12.71 -14.40
N LYS A 162 11.83 13.60 -14.94
CA LYS A 162 12.18 15.01 -15.17
C LYS A 162 12.24 15.82 -13.87
N LYS A 163 11.53 15.42 -12.82
CA LYS A 163 11.45 16.13 -11.53
C LYS A 163 12.20 15.41 -10.40
N ALA A 164 12.23 14.08 -10.43
CA ALA A 164 12.79 13.23 -9.38
C ALA A 164 13.40 11.96 -9.99
N ALA A 165 14.63 12.02 -10.49
CA ALA A 165 15.34 10.80 -10.87
C ALA A 165 15.78 10.07 -9.61
N LEU A 166 15.32 8.81 -9.40
CA LEU A 166 15.82 7.95 -8.34
C LEU A 166 17.35 7.78 -8.44
N SER A 167 17.98 7.48 -7.31
CA SER A 167 19.38 7.09 -7.29
C SER A 167 19.60 5.88 -8.22
N LYS A 168 20.74 5.82 -8.89
CA LYS A 168 21.10 4.67 -9.74
C LYS A 168 21.10 3.37 -8.96
N GLU A 169 21.48 3.40 -7.69
CA GLU A 169 21.45 2.26 -6.79
C GLU A 169 20.03 1.80 -6.47
N THR A 170 19.13 2.75 -6.19
CA THR A 170 17.72 2.44 -5.91
C THR A 170 17.04 1.82 -7.13
N ASN A 171 17.26 2.38 -8.34
CA ASN A 171 16.73 1.80 -9.57
C ASN A 171 17.20 0.36 -9.77
N ARG A 172 18.47 0.10 -9.54
CA ARG A 172 19.05 -1.23 -9.68
C ARG A 172 18.47 -2.23 -8.68
N ILE A 173 18.22 -1.79 -7.45
CA ILE A 173 17.57 -2.62 -6.42
C ILE A 173 16.13 -2.94 -6.82
N LEU A 174 15.38 -1.96 -7.35
CA LEU A 174 14.02 -2.18 -7.83
C LEU A 174 13.99 -3.19 -8.99
N GLU A 175 14.84 -3.02 -10.00
CA GLU A 175 14.94 -3.95 -11.14
C GLU A 175 15.22 -5.39 -10.70
N TYR A 176 16.17 -5.58 -9.76
CA TYR A 176 16.44 -6.91 -9.20
C TYR A 176 15.26 -7.45 -8.39
N ALA A 177 14.56 -6.59 -7.65
CA ALA A 177 13.40 -6.98 -6.87
C ALA A 177 12.25 -7.47 -7.77
N VAL A 178 11.95 -6.76 -8.86
CA VAL A 178 10.94 -7.16 -9.85
C VAL A 178 11.30 -8.52 -10.45
N VAL A 179 12.54 -8.68 -10.94
CA VAL A 179 12.97 -9.96 -11.53
C VAL A 179 12.85 -11.11 -10.53
N ALA A 180 13.27 -10.90 -9.28
CA ALA A 180 13.19 -11.92 -8.25
C ALA A 180 11.74 -12.29 -7.90
N LEU A 181 10.83 -11.30 -7.84
CA LEU A 181 9.41 -11.51 -7.56
C LEU A 181 8.71 -12.25 -8.72
N VAL A 182 8.98 -11.88 -9.96
CA VAL A 182 8.45 -12.59 -11.14
C VAL A 182 8.92 -14.05 -11.17
N VAL A 183 10.18 -14.31 -10.89
CA VAL A 183 10.71 -15.68 -10.82
C VAL A 183 10.03 -16.47 -9.70
N LEU A 184 9.81 -15.83 -8.54
CA LEU A 184 9.11 -16.45 -7.42
C LEU A 184 7.65 -16.74 -7.77
N GLU A 185 6.96 -15.81 -8.45
CA GLU A 185 5.58 -15.99 -8.91
C GLU A 185 5.45 -17.17 -9.87
N LEU A 186 6.35 -17.27 -10.86
CA LEU A 186 6.42 -18.39 -11.77
C LEU A 186 6.71 -19.71 -11.06
N ALA A 187 7.57 -19.70 -10.04
CA ALA A 187 7.85 -20.89 -9.25
C ALA A 187 6.62 -21.36 -8.45
N VAL A 188 5.86 -20.43 -7.87
CA VAL A 188 4.60 -20.73 -7.15
C VAL A 188 3.53 -21.26 -8.10
N LEU A 189 3.45 -20.74 -9.34
CA LEU A 189 2.52 -21.22 -10.37
C LEU A 189 2.87 -22.59 -10.90
N ALA A 190 4.14 -23.01 -10.82
CA ALA A 190 4.61 -24.31 -11.29
C ALA A 190 4.44 -25.44 -10.26
N LEU A 191 4.08 -25.13 -9.02
CA LEU A 191 3.84 -26.07 -7.92
C LEU A 191 2.38 -26.51 -7.84
#